data_b6ab0232ec356f70b22c47b8e0f080e3
#
_entry.id   b6ab0232ec356f70b22c47b8e0f080e3
#
_cell.length_a   1.000
_cell.length_b   1.000
_cell.length_c   1.000
_cell.angle_alpha   90.00
_cell.angle_beta   90.00
_cell.angle_gamma   90.00
#
_symmetry.space_group_name_H-M   'P 1'
#
loop_
_entity.id
_entity.type
_entity.pdbx_description
1 polymer ?
#
loop_
_entity_poly.entity_id
_entity_poly.type
_entity_poly.pdbx_seq_one_letter_code
_entity_poly.pdbx_strand_id
1 'polypeptide(L)'
;NRHLPPWYSENNLRVLHSQLCNEIFIHSDEEHTYTCVLSSLNLEKYHEWKNTNTVYYAMLLLDAVTQEFIDKAEGIPGFEKSVRLAKKLRPVGLGVLGWHTLLQKRGIPFESLQAMHLNSEVFKHIREDVDV
;
A
#
# COMPACT_ATOMS: atom_id res chain seq x y z
N ASN A 1 -17.20 -6.37 0.34
CA ASN A 1 -16.58 -7.08 1.47
C ASN A 1 -16.27 -8.58 1.18
N ARG A 2 -16.67 -9.11 0.02
CA ARG A 2 -16.53 -10.55 -0.31
C ARG A 2 -15.08 -11.04 -0.46
N HIS A 3 -14.17 -10.14 -0.86
CA HIS A 3 -12.77 -10.47 -1.15
C HIS A 3 -11.78 -9.81 -0.18
N LEU A 4 -12.26 -9.31 0.94
CA LEU A 4 -11.41 -8.76 2.00
C LEU A 4 -10.68 -9.89 2.74
N PRO A 5 -9.52 -9.59 3.33
CA PRO A 5 -8.82 -10.54 4.18
C PRO A 5 -9.72 -11.10 5.29
N PRO A 6 -9.54 -12.37 5.70
CA PRO A 6 -10.41 -13.02 6.69
C PRO A 6 -10.54 -12.26 8.01
N TRP A 7 -9.48 -11.59 8.46
CA TRP A 7 -9.48 -10.83 9.71
C TRP A 7 -10.53 -9.69 9.75
N TYR A 8 -10.99 -9.19 8.57
CA TYR A 8 -12.11 -8.24 8.53
C TYR A 8 -13.41 -8.86 9.06
N SER A 9 -13.74 -10.05 8.59
CA SER A 9 -14.94 -10.77 9.05
C SER A 9 -14.81 -11.26 10.49
N GLU A 10 -13.63 -11.72 10.88
CA GLU A 10 -13.32 -12.15 12.25
C GLU A 10 -13.47 -11.03 13.28
N ASN A 11 -13.24 -9.79 12.88
CA ASN A 11 -13.36 -8.61 13.73
C ASN A 11 -14.64 -7.79 13.46
N ASN A 12 -15.60 -8.31 12.70
CA ASN A 12 -16.83 -7.62 12.29
C ASN A 12 -16.59 -6.26 11.59
N LEU A 13 -15.46 -6.11 10.90
CA LEU A 13 -15.10 -4.90 10.18
C LEU A 13 -15.74 -4.90 8.79
N ARG A 14 -16.24 -3.74 8.38
CA ARG A 14 -16.87 -3.58 7.06
C ARG A 14 -16.31 -2.39 6.35
N VAL A 15 -15.99 -2.58 5.08
CA VAL A 15 -15.71 -1.47 4.17
C VAL A 15 -17.05 -0.93 3.67
N LEU A 16 -17.38 0.28 4.06
CA LEU A 16 -18.64 0.94 3.72
C LEU A 16 -18.51 1.82 2.49
N HIS A 17 -17.33 2.40 2.28
CA HIS A 17 -17.04 3.33 1.20
C HIS A 17 -15.71 3.00 0.54
N SER A 18 -15.60 3.29 -0.75
CA SER A 18 -14.30 3.37 -1.41
C SER A 18 -13.66 4.72 -1.12
N GLN A 19 -12.34 4.79 -1.16
CA GLN A 19 -11.65 6.06 -1.28
C GLN A 19 -11.76 6.62 -2.71
N LEU A 20 -11.30 7.85 -2.91
CA LEU A 20 -11.39 8.54 -4.19
C LEU A 20 -10.78 7.75 -5.36
N CYS A 21 -9.62 7.17 -5.16
CA CYS A 21 -8.84 6.46 -6.20
C CYS A 21 -9.13 4.95 -6.28
N ASN A 22 -9.88 4.38 -5.36
CA ASN A 22 -10.22 2.95 -5.28
C ASN A 22 -9.05 1.96 -5.17
N GLU A 23 -7.85 2.41 -4.81
CA GLU A 23 -6.68 1.53 -4.65
C GLU A 23 -6.59 0.86 -3.28
N ILE A 24 -7.25 1.41 -2.26
CA ILE A 24 -7.27 0.85 -0.90
C ILE A 24 -8.70 0.75 -0.39
N PHE A 25 -9.01 -0.34 0.31
CA PHE A 25 -10.29 -0.56 0.97
C PHE A 25 -10.07 -0.82 2.45
N ILE A 26 -10.19 0.23 3.26
CA ILE A 26 -10.05 0.17 4.71
C ILE A 26 -11.44 0.39 5.32
N HIS A 27 -11.73 -0.26 6.45
CA HIS A 27 -12.99 -0.06 7.14
C HIS A 27 -13.09 1.35 7.72
N SER A 28 -14.30 1.85 7.79
CA SER A 28 -14.66 3.06 8.52
C SER A 28 -15.98 2.85 9.25
N ASP A 29 -16.16 3.53 10.35
CA ASP A 29 -17.37 3.48 11.17
C ASP A 29 -17.64 4.85 11.80
N GLU A 30 -18.56 4.92 12.75
CA GLU A 30 -18.91 6.16 13.43
C GLU A 30 -17.75 6.76 14.21
N GLU A 31 -16.78 5.93 14.64
CA GLU A 31 -15.65 6.31 15.48
C GLU A 31 -14.32 6.38 14.74
N HIS A 32 -14.24 5.82 13.52
CA HIS A 32 -13.01 5.67 12.77
C HIS A 32 -13.16 6.15 11.32
N THR A 33 -12.21 6.96 10.90
CA THR A 33 -12.05 7.38 9.49
C THR A 33 -10.60 7.13 9.08
N TYR A 34 -10.39 6.48 7.95
CA TYR A 34 -9.05 6.20 7.48
C TYR A 34 -8.40 7.39 6.78
N THR A 35 -7.08 7.45 6.85
CA THR A 35 -6.21 8.30 6.04
C THR A 35 -5.31 7.43 5.17
N CYS A 36 -4.98 7.93 3.98
CA CYS A 36 -4.07 7.24 3.06
C CYS A 36 -2.67 7.82 3.16
N VAL A 37 -1.69 6.96 3.44
CA VAL A 37 -0.26 7.28 3.29
C VAL A 37 0.28 6.35 2.22
N LEU A 38 0.62 6.93 1.06
CA LEU A 38 0.92 6.18 -0.15
C LEU A 38 2.29 6.53 -0.71
N SER A 39 2.96 5.55 -1.30
CA SER A 39 4.14 5.71 -2.14
C SER A 39 4.14 4.70 -3.28
N SER A 40 5.07 4.82 -4.23
CA SER A 40 5.17 3.90 -5.36
C SER A 40 6.62 3.63 -5.72
N LEU A 41 6.94 2.37 -5.97
CA LEU A 41 8.22 1.93 -6.49
C LEU A 41 8.25 2.05 -8.02
N ASN A 42 9.32 2.61 -8.57
CA ASN A 42 9.48 2.71 -10.02
C ASN A 42 10.03 1.40 -10.60
N LEU A 43 9.15 0.62 -11.23
CA LEU A 43 9.53 -0.65 -11.86
C LEU A 43 10.42 -0.51 -13.09
N GLU A 44 10.43 0.65 -13.75
CA GLU A 44 11.41 0.92 -14.81
C GLU A 44 12.84 0.72 -14.30
N LYS A 45 13.05 1.01 -13.00
CA LYS A 45 14.31 0.90 -12.29
C LYS A 45 14.45 -0.37 -11.44
N TYR A 46 13.60 -1.36 -11.66
CA TYR A 46 13.58 -2.60 -10.90
C TYR A 46 14.96 -3.25 -10.77
N HIS A 47 15.74 -3.27 -11.85
CA HIS A 47 17.09 -3.84 -11.85
C HIS A 47 18.09 -3.11 -10.94
N GLU A 48 17.85 -1.82 -10.65
CA GLU A 48 18.72 -1.01 -9.78
C GLU A 48 18.43 -1.29 -8.30
N TRP A 49 17.19 -1.54 -7.95
CA TRP A 49 16.78 -1.66 -6.55
C TRP A 49 16.41 -3.06 -6.07
N LYS A 50 16.20 -4.03 -6.95
CA LYS A 50 15.75 -5.39 -6.58
C LYS A 50 16.68 -6.18 -5.65
N ASN A 51 17.94 -5.81 -5.54
CA ASN A 51 18.92 -6.45 -4.64
C ASN A 51 19.37 -5.49 -3.53
N THR A 52 18.50 -4.57 -3.14
CA THR A 52 18.75 -3.56 -2.10
C THR A 52 17.60 -3.56 -1.11
N ASN A 53 17.78 -2.89 0.01
CA ASN A 53 16.73 -2.74 1.02
C ASN A 53 15.71 -1.63 0.67
N THR A 54 15.51 -1.30 -0.61
CA THR A 54 14.65 -0.18 -1.04
C THR A 54 13.22 -0.35 -0.60
N VAL A 55 12.67 -1.56 -0.73
CA VAL A 55 11.29 -1.87 -0.31
C VAL A 55 11.14 -1.67 1.20
N TYR A 56 12.05 -2.24 1.98
CA TYR A 56 12.09 -2.10 3.43
C TYR A 56 12.14 -0.62 3.87
N TYR A 57 13.05 0.18 3.29
CA TYR A 57 13.13 1.60 3.62
C TYR A 57 11.91 2.40 3.16
N ALA A 58 11.28 2.01 2.04
CA ALA A 58 10.02 2.62 1.62
C ALA A 58 8.89 2.36 2.63
N MET A 59 8.82 1.17 3.19
CA MET A 59 7.86 0.84 4.25
C MET A 59 8.14 1.61 5.53
N LEU A 60 9.41 1.70 5.97
CA LEU A 60 9.78 2.51 7.13
C LEU A 60 9.43 3.98 6.94
N LEU A 61 9.65 4.52 5.74
CA LEU A 61 9.28 5.90 5.43
C LEU A 61 7.76 6.11 5.55
N LEU A 62 6.95 5.21 4.99
CA LEU A 62 5.50 5.29 5.08
C LEU A 62 5.00 5.21 6.52
N ASP A 63 5.61 4.35 7.34
CA ASP A 63 5.30 4.25 8.76
C ASP A 63 5.69 5.53 9.51
N ALA A 64 6.86 6.10 9.23
CA ALA A 64 7.30 7.37 9.80
C ALA A 64 6.36 8.53 9.42
N VAL A 65 5.89 8.59 8.18
CA VAL A 65 4.89 9.58 7.73
C VAL A 65 3.57 9.40 8.46
N THR A 66 3.16 8.15 8.72
CA THR A 66 1.97 7.86 9.52
C THR A 66 2.14 8.36 10.95
N GLN A 67 3.32 8.15 11.54
CA GLN A 67 3.62 8.67 12.89
C GLN A 67 3.58 10.20 12.91
N GLU A 68 4.21 10.86 11.95
CA GLU A 68 4.20 12.31 11.81
C GLU A 68 2.77 12.88 11.69
N PHE A 69 1.90 12.19 10.93
CA PHE A 69 0.48 12.54 10.86
C PHE A 69 -0.19 12.44 12.24
N ILE A 70 0.02 11.35 12.95
CA ILE A 70 -0.54 11.14 14.30
C ILE A 70 -0.11 12.28 15.22
N ASP A 71 1.19 12.56 15.29
CA ASP A 71 1.76 13.55 16.20
C ASP A 71 1.25 14.98 15.92
N LYS A 72 1.11 15.32 14.64
CA LYS A 72 0.66 16.66 14.23
C LYS A 72 -0.86 16.85 14.26
N ALA A 73 -1.63 15.79 14.01
CA ALA A 73 -3.08 15.86 13.95
C ALA A 73 -3.74 15.63 15.32
N GLU A 74 -3.02 15.09 16.29
CA GLU A 74 -3.55 14.83 17.62
C GLU A 74 -3.94 16.15 18.31
N GLY A 75 -5.17 16.20 18.80
CA GLY A 75 -5.71 17.39 19.47
C GLY A 75 -6.26 18.46 18.50
N ILE A 76 -6.17 18.28 17.19
CA ILE A 76 -6.79 19.18 16.22
C ILE A 76 -8.26 18.78 16.02
N PRO A 77 -9.22 19.71 16.24
CA PRO A 77 -10.63 19.43 16.04
C PRO A 77 -10.94 18.92 14.63
N GLY A 78 -11.71 17.82 14.53
CA GLY A 78 -12.10 17.19 13.28
C GLY A 78 -11.16 16.05 12.80
N PHE A 79 -10.01 15.85 13.43
CA PHE A 79 -9.08 14.77 13.09
C PHE A 79 -9.17 13.57 14.04
N GLU A 80 -10.00 13.62 15.07
CA GLU A 80 -10.05 12.63 16.15
C GLU A 80 -10.25 11.20 15.62
N LYS A 81 -11.18 11.03 14.68
CA LYS A 81 -11.50 9.72 14.08
C LYS A 81 -10.37 9.19 13.22
N SER A 82 -9.70 10.07 12.47
CA SER A 82 -8.57 9.71 11.61
C SER A 82 -7.33 9.34 12.43
N VAL A 83 -7.02 10.12 13.46
CA VAL A 83 -5.91 9.83 14.38
C VAL A 83 -6.16 8.52 15.12
N ARG A 84 -7.40 8.27 15.55
CA ARG A 84 -7.77 7.03 16.25
C ARG A 84 -7.53 5.80 15.38
N LEU A 85 -7.95 5.83 14.11
CA LEU A 85 -7.70 4.72 13.19
C LEU A 85 -6.22 4.59 12.82
N ALA A 86 -5.53 5.70 12.58
CA ALA A 86 -4.10 5.68 12.31
C ALA A 86 -3.29 5.06 13.45
N LYS A 87 -3.59 5.40 14.69
CA LYS A 87 -2.97 4.77 15.88
C LYS A 87 -3.25 3.27 15.98
N LYS A 88 -4.45 2.85 15.61
CA LYS A 88 -4.90 1.45 15.73
C LYS A 88 -4.34 0.54 14.65
N LEU A 89 -4.29 1.00 13.41
CA LEU A 89 -3.98 0.15 12.25
C LEU A 89 -2.72 0.55 11.50
N ARG A 90 -2.30 1.82 11.56
CA ARG A 90 -1.18 2.38 10.79
C ARG A 90 -1.25 2.00 9.29
N PRO A 91 -2.36 2.27 8.60
CA PRO A 91 -2.55 1.80 7.24
C PRO A 91 -1.65 2.56 6.27
N VAL A 92 -0.87 1.83 5.49
CA VAL A 92 0.01 2.36 4.45
C VAL A 92 -0.19 1.61 3.14
N GLY A 93 0.11 2.26 2.03
CA GLY A 93 0.05 1.66 0.71
C GLY A 93 1.33 1.87 -0.07
N LEU A 94 2.03 0.78 -0.39
CA LEU A 94 3.18 0.78 -1.27
C LEU A 94 2.79 0.19 -2.62
N GLY A 95 2.61 1.04 -3.61
CA GLY A 95 2.26 0.66 -4.96
C GLY A 95 3.47 0.62 -5.90
N VAL A 96 3.18 0.49 -7.19
CA VAL A 96 4.19 0.48 -8.26
C VAL A 96 3.79 1.40 -9.39
N LEU A 97 4.77 1.92 -10.12
CA LEU A 97 4.60 2.64 -11.38
C LEU A 97 5.62 2.12 -12.40
N GLY A 98 5.46 2.50 -13.67
CA GLY A 98 6.43 2.18 -14.71
C GLY A 98 6.38 0.73 -15.23
N TRP A 99 5.34 -0.04 -14.95
CA TRP A 99 5.18 -1.41 -15.45
C TRP A 99 5.24 -1.49 -16.98
N HIS A 100 4.44 -0.67 -17.67
CA HIS A 100 4.44 -0.65 -19.14
C HIS A 100 5.82 -0.27 -19.70
N THR A 101 6.49 0.73 -19.11
CA THR A 101 7.84 1.12 -19.51
C THR A 101 8.86 -0.01 -19.33
N LEU A 102 8.77 -0.75 -18.22
CA LEU A 102 9.60 -1.92 -17.97
C LEU A 102 9.40 -2.99 -19.05
N LEU A 103 8.15 -3.31 -19.39
CA LEU A 103 7.84 -4.28 -20.44
C LEU A 103 8.36 -3.84 -21.82
N GLN A 104 8.14 -2.57 -22.17
CA GLN A 104 8.65 -2.02 -23.45
C GLN A 104 10.18 -2.09 -23.53
N LYS A 105 10.90 -1.70 -22.49
CA LYS A 105 12.36 -1.78 -22.45
C LYS A 105 12.90 -3.20 -22.59
N ARG A 106 12.13 -4.19 -22.14
CA ARG A 106 12.48 -5.62 -22.24
C ARG A 106 11.96 -6.29 -23.53
N GLY A 107 11.20 -5.59 -24.35
CA GLY A 107 10.55 -6.16 -25.55
C GLY A 107 9.51 -7.22 -25.21
N ILE A 108 8.86 -7.12 -24.05
CA ILE A 108 7.88 -8.09 -23.57
C ILE A 108 6.46 -7.58 -23.91
N PRO A 109 5.68 -8.31 -24.71
CA PRO A 109 4.28 -7.96 -24.96
C PRO A 109 3.46 -8.01 -23.66
N PHE A 110 2.56 -7.03 -23.48
CA PHE A 110 1.77 -6.88 -22.25
C PHE A 110 0.94 -8.13 -21.91
N GLU A 111 0.34 -8.77 -22.91
CA GLU A 111 -0.53 -9.95 -22.77
C GLU A 111 0.22 -11.29 -22.84
N SER A 112 1.55 -11.28 -22.66
CA SER A 112 2.37 -12.48 -22.78
C SER A 112 2.53 -13.23 -21.45
N LEU A 113 2.82 -14.54 -21.55
CA LEU A 113 3.21 -15.34 -20.38
C LEU A 113 4.48 -14.78 -19.71
N GLN A 114 5.39 -14.19 -20.49
CA GLN A 114 6.59 -13.54 -19.93
C GLN A 114 6.23 -12.36 -19.04
N ALA A 115 5.24 -11.55 -19.41
CA ALA A 115 4.74 -10.47 -18.57
C ALA A 115 4.12 -11.02 -17.28
N MET A 116 3.36 -12.11 -17.35
CA MET A 116 2.78 -12.76 -16.16
C MET A 116 3.86 -13.30 -15.22
N HIS A 117 4.89 -13.94 -15.75
CA HIS A 117 6.02 -14.42 -14.93
C HIS A 117 6.77 -13.27 -14.26
N LEU A 118 7.08 -12.21 -15.02
CA LEU A 118 7.75 -11.03 -14.47
C LEU A 118 6.90 -10.34 -13.40
N ASN A 119 5.59 -10.26 -13.61
CA ASN A 119 4.67 -9.74 -12.59
C ASN A 119 4.75 -10.55 -11.29
N SER A 120 4.70 -11.88 -11.42
CA SER A 120 4.80 -12.77 -10.26
C SER A 120 6.15 -12.64 -9.55
N GLU A 121 7.26 -12.53 -10.28
CA GLU A 121 8.60 -12.29 -9.73
C GLU A 121 8.67 -10.99 -8.94
N VAL A 122 8.24 -9.88 -9.56
CA VAL A 122 8.30 -8.54 -8.96
C VAL A 122 7.46 -8.47 -7.69
N PHE A 123 6.21 -8.90 -7.74
CA PHE A 123 5.32 -8.79 -6.58
C PHE A 123 5.64 -9.79 -5.47
N LYS A 124 6.19 -10.96 -5.81
CA LYS A 124 6.72 -11.89 -4.81
C LYS A 124 7.89 -11.26 -4.06
N HIS A 125 8.85 -10.67 -4.78
CA HIS A 125 10.00 -9.98 -4.19
C HIS A 125 9.55 -8.82 -3.27
N ILE A 126 8.65 -7.94 -3.75
CA ILE A 126 8.13 -6.85 -2.93
C ILE A 126 7.47 -7.39 -1.66
N ARG A 127 6.69 -8.47 -1.78
CA ARG A 127 6.01 -9.08 -0.64
C ARG A 127 6.98 -9.66 0.38
N GLU A 128 8.01 -10.36 -0.07
CA GLU A 128 9.04 -10.95 0.79
C GLU A 128 9.80 -9.87 1.58
N ASP A 129 10.09 -8.72 0.94
CA ASP A 129 10.79 -7.60 1.59
C ASP A 129 9.89 -6.77 2.53
N VAL A 130 8.57 -6.84 2.37
CA VAL A 130 7.61 -6.18 3.27
C VAL A 130 7.37 -7.01 4.54
N ASP A 131 7.42 -8.34 4.43
CA ASP A 131 7.11 -9.25 5.54
C ASP A 131 8.33 -9.47 6.50
N VAL A 132 9.44 -8.73 6.31
CA VAL A 132 10.63 -8.72 7.18
C VAL A 132 10.43 -7.69 8.28
#